data_fceca5a0cbe2550221e660c70c4caedd
#
_entry.id   fceca5a0cbe2550221e660c70c4caedd
#
_cell.length_a   1.000
_cell.length_b   1.000
_cell.length_c   1.000
_cell.angle_alpha   90.00
_cell.angle_beta   90.00
_cell.angle_gamma   90.00
#
_symmetry.space_group_name_H-M   'P 1'
#
loop_
_entity.id
_entity.type
_entity.pdbx_description
1 polymer ?
#
loop_
_entity_poly.entity_id
_entity_poly.type
_entity_poly.pdbx_seq_one_letter_code
_entity_poly.pdbx_strand_id
1 'polypeptide(L)'
;MKYTSANPPMKCFMRQSSWYKRTGKTTIRGVLWHSTGANNPNLKRYVQPDDNAVDRAKMLELLGVNKSGNDWNHISREAGVHAWVGKLASGEVASVQVGDWDKK
;
A
#
# COMPACT_ATOMS: atom_id res chain seq x y z
N MET A 1 -4.66 5.26 -16.80
CA MET A 1 -5.20 5.50 -15.45
C MET A 1 -4.87 6.92 -15.04
N LYS A 2 -5.88 7.69 -14.67
CA LYS A 2 -5.69 9.07 -14.21
C LYS A 2 -6.35 9.25 -12.85
N TYR A 3 -5.63 9.87 -11.91
CA TYR A 3 -6.16 10.23 -10.61
C TYR A 3 -6.25 11.74 -10.47
N THR A 4 -7.37 12.21 -9.96
CA THR A 4 -7.65 13.62 -9.71
C THR A 4 -8.26 13.75 -8.31
N SER A 5 -8.54 14.97 -7.86
CA SER A 5 -9.26 15.15 -6.60
C SER A 5 -10.66 14.51 -6.63
N ALA A 6 -11.28 14.40 -7.82
CA ALA A 6 -12.57 13.73 -7.99
C ALA A 6 -12.43 12.21 -8.15
N ASN A 7 -11.26 11.73 -8.51
CA ASN A 7 -10.99 10.31 -8.70
C ASN A 7 -9.63 9.95 -8.06
N PRO A 8 -9.56 9.93 -6.72
CA PRO A 8 -8.31 9.66 -6.02
C PRO A 8 -7.89 8.19 -6.15
N PRO A 9 -6.63 7.87 -5.84
CA PRO A 9 -6.18 6.47 -5.79
C PRO A 9 -6.96 5.69 -4.73
N MET A 10 -7.01 4.37 -4.91
CA MET A 10 -7.53 3.46 -3.88
C MET A 10 -6.80 3.70 -2.56
N LYS A 11 -7.52 3.50 -1.46
CA LYS A 11 -6.94 3.59 -0.12
C LYS A 11 -6.99 2.22 0.54
N CYS A 12 -5.83 1.72 0.92
CA CYS A 12 -5.68 0.50 1.71
C CYS A 12 -4.60 0.77 2.75
N PHE A 13 -4.96 1.51 3.79
CA PHE A 13 -3.99 1.93 4.80
C PHE A 13 -3.48 0.73 5.58
N MET A 14 -2.16 0.63 5.68
CA MET A 14 -1.46 -0.43 6.39
C MET A 14 -1.01 0.08 7.76
N ARG A 15 -1.99 0.39 8.62
CA ARG A 15 -1.76 1.01 9.92
C ARG A 15 -1.12 0.08 10.93
N GLN A 16 -1.25 -1.23 10.75
CA GLN A 16 -0.58 -2.20 11.63
C GLN A 16 0.89 -2.42 11.26
N SER A 17 1.36 -1.88 10.13
CA SER A 17 2.75 -2.06 9.71
C SER A 17 3.72 -1.42 10.71
N SER A 18 4.90 -2.01 10.86
CA SER A 18 5.91 -1.50 11.78
C SER A 18 6.36 -0.08 11.42
N TRP A 19 6.44 0.23 10.12
CA TRP A 19 6.74 1.58 9.65
C TRP A 19 5.68 2.58 10.12
N TYR A 20 4.39 2.29 9.88
CA TYR A 20 3.31 3.21 10.21
C TYR A 20 3.28 3.52 11.72
N LYS A 21 3.49 2.50 12.54
CA LYS A 21 3.48 2.65 14.01
C LYS A 21 4.63 3.48 14.56
N ARG A 22 5.79 3.47 13.87
CA ARG A 22 6.99 4.13 14.37
C ARG A 22 7.17 5.56 13.90
N THR A 23 6.52 5.95 12.81
CA THR A 23 6.78 7.25 12.20
C THR A 23 5.85 8.33 12.72
N GLY A 24 6.34 9.56 12.73
CA GLY A 24 5.57 10.75 13.02
C GLY A 24 5.04 11.41 11.75
N LYS A 25 4.85 12.72 11.82
CA LYS A 25 4.41 13.53 10.68
C LYS A 25 5.56 14.32 10.09
N THR A 26 5.43 14.66 8.82
CA THR A 26 6.38 15.52 8.11
C THR A 26 5.62 16.45 7.18
N THR A 27 6.29 17.50 6.71
CA THR A 27 5.76 18.37 5.66
C THR A 27 6.07 17.75 4.30
N ILE A 28 5.05 17.66 3.43
CA ILE A 28 5.22 17.14 2.08
C ILE A 28 6.04 18.15 1.28
N ARG A 29 7.16 17.69 0.69
CA ARG A 29 8.08 18.54 -0.08
C ARG A 29 8.29 18.05 -1.50
N GLY A 30 7.84 16.85 -1.83
CA GLY A 30 8.01 16.27 -3.14
C GLY A 30 7.65 14.80 -3.15
N VAL A 31 7.94 14.15 -4.27
CA VAL A 31 7.68 12.72 -4.48
C VAL A 31 8.99 12.04 -4.82
N LEU A 32 9.27 10.94 -4.13
CA LEU A 32 10.42 10.09 -4.40
C LEU A 32 9.94 8.75 -4.96
N TRP A 33 10.39 8.41 -6.16
CA TRP A 33 10.01 7.17 -6.83
C TRP A 33 11.02 6.07 -6.55
N HIS A 34 10.52 4.89 -6.21
CA HIS A 34 11.33 3.69 -5.98
C HIS A 34 10.81 2.54 -6.82
N SER A 35 11.70 1.67 -7.26
CA SER A 35 11.32 0.36 -7.79
C SER A 35 11.57 -0.70 -6.73
N THR A 36 10.83 -1.82 -6.81
CA THR A 36 10.98 -2.91 -5.86
C THR A 36 12.11 -3.84 -6.27
N GLY A 37 12.83 -4.38 -5.29
CA GLY A 37 13.86 -5.39 -5.55
C GLY A 37 13.28 -6.78 -5.79
N ALA A 38 12.02 -7.02 -5.43
CA ALA A 38 11.39 -8.33 -5.53
C ALA A 38 10.95 -8.71 -6.95
N ASN A 39 10.96 -7.76 -7.88
CA ASN A 39 10.57 -7.97 -9.28
C ASN A 39 9.21 -8.66 -9.44
N ASN A 40 8.25 -8.25 -8.63
CA ASN A 40 6.88 -8.78 -8.66
C ASN A 40 5.91 -7.63 -8.95
N PRO A 41 5.14 -7.65 -10.07
CA PRO A 41 4.25 -6.56 -10.42
C PRO A 41 2.93 -6.57 -9.65
N ASN A 42 2.63 -7.61 -8.88
CA ASN A 42 1.34 -7.76 -8.21
C ASN A 42 1.33 -7.00 -6.89
N LEU A 43 0.33 -6.14 -6.70
CA LEU A 43 0.18 -5.37 -5.48
C LEU A 43 0.05 -6.24 -4.23
N LYS A 44 -0.60 -7.41 -4.34
CA LYS A 44 -0.77 -8.31 -3.20
C LYS A 44 0.53 -8.74 -2.54
N ARG A 45 1.65 -8.71 -3.28
CA ARG A 45 2.97 -9.06 -2.74
C ARG A 45 3.40 -8.07 -1.64
N TYR A 46 2.97 -6.81 -1.77
CA TYR A 46 3.43 -5.73 -0.89
C TYR A 46 2.31 -5.15 -0.04
N VAL A 47 1.08 -5.07 -0.57
CA VAL A 47 -0.04 -4.39 0.03
C VAL A 47 -1.13 -5.39 0.42
N GLN A 48 -1.44 -5.44 1.70
CA GLN A 48 -2.57 -6.19 2.23
C GLN A 48 -3.25 -5.33 3.28
N PRO A 49 -4.58 -5.40 3.42
CA PRO A 49 -5.29 -4.63 4.43
C PRO A 49 -4.93 -5.07 5.84
N ASP A 50 -5.19 -4.20 6.81
CA ASP A 50 -5.08 -4.55 8.22
C ASP A 50 -5.99 -5.73 8.54
N ASP A 51 -5.59 -6.59 9.49
CA ASP A 51 -6.34 -7.78 9.84
C ASP A 51 -7.75 -7.47 10.37
N ASN A 52 -7.92 -6.29 10.96
CA ASN A 52 -9.19 -5.84 11.51
C ASN A 52 -9.85 -4.71 10.71
N ALA A 53 -9.40 -4.47 9.46
CA ALA A 53 -10.00 -3.44 8.63
C ALA A 53 -11.44 -3.79 8.27
N VAL A 54 -12.34 -2.79 8.34
CA VAL A 54 -13.77 -3.00 8.06
C VAL A 54 -14.03 -3.39 6.60
N ASP A 55 -13.16 -2.95 5.70
CA ASP A 55 -13.25 -3.24 4.25
C ASP A 55 -12.27 -4.34 3.80
N ARG A 56 -11.75 -5.14 4.75
CA ARG A 56 -10.74 -6.15 4.47
C ARG A 56 -11.15 -7.10 3.36
N ALA A 57 -12.37 -7.64 3.41
CA ALA A 57 -12.85 -8.57 2.41
C ALA A 57 -12.85 -7.96 1.00
N LYS A 58 -13.31 -6.72 0.88
CA LYS A 58 -13.34 -5.98 -0.38
C LYS A 58 -11.92 -5.73 -0.91
N MET A 59 -11.00 -5.33 -0.04
CA MET A 59 -9.60 -5.09 -0.43
C MET A 59 -8.92 -6.39 -0.87
N LEU A 60 -9.16 -7.51 -0.19
CA LEU A 60 -8.60 -8.80 -0.58
C LEU A 60 -9.15 -9.27 -1.93
N GLU A 61 -10.40 -8.98 -2.23
CA GLU A 61 -10.98 -9.27 -3.54
C GLU A 61 -10.30 -8.47 -4.65
N LEU A 62 -10.07 -7.18 -4.42
CA LEU A 62 -9.46 -6.30 -5.41
C LEU A 62 -7.96 -6.57 -5.60
N LEU A 63 -7.23 -6.71 -4.51
CA LEU A 63 -5.77 -6.88 -4.52
C LEU A 63 -5.35 -8.32 -4.77
N GLY A 64 -6.10 -9.27 -4.25
CA GLY A 64 -5.71 -10.66 -4.12
C GLY A 64 -5.18 -10.94 -2.73
N VAL A 65 -5.12 -12.22 -2.35
CA VAL A 65 -4.63 -12.66 -1.04
C VAL A 65 -3.15 -13.02 -1.13
N ASN A 66 -2.34 -12.49 -0.23
CA ASN A 66 -0.95 -12.89 -0.07
C ASN A 66 -0.86 -14.02 0.95
N LYS A 67 -0.83 -15.25 0.46
CA LYS A 67 -0.81 -16.45 1.31
C LYS A 67 0.49 -16.64 2.06
N SER A 68 1.58 -16.03 1.57
CA SER A 68 2.90 -16.15 2.20
C SER A 68 3.08 -15.24 3.41
N GLY A 69 2.22 -14.24 3.56
CA GLY A 69 2.32 -13.27 4.66
C GLY A 69 3.57 -12.41 4.60
N ASN A 70 4.15 -12.23 3.41
CA ASN A 70 5.39 -11.46 3.24
C ASN A 70 5.15 -10.04 2.72
N ASP A 71 3.92 -9.58 2.75
CA ASP A 71 3.57 -8.19 2.44
C ASP A 71 4.07 -7.25 3.53
N TRP A 72 4.18 -5.98 3.20
CA TRP A 72 4.77 -4.98 4.09
C TRP A 72 3.92 -4.64 5.32
N ASN A 73 2.68 -5.11 5.36
CA ASN A 73 1.82 -4.95 6.52
C ASN A 73 2.03 -6.05 7.57
N HIS A 74 2.62 -7.17 7.19
CA HIS A 74 2.78 -8.35 8.05
C HIS A 74 4.24 -8.72 8.34
N ILE A 75 5.21 -8.01 7.77
CA ILE A 75 6.63 -8.21 8.08
C ILE A 75 7.19 -6.98 8.79
N SER A 76 8.29 -7.19 9.54
CA SER A 76 8.96 -6.08 10.22
C SER A 76 9.87 -5.33 9.25
N ARG A 77 9.68 -4.00 9.14
CA ARG A 77 10.49 -3.13 8.28
C ARG A 77 10.73 -1.81 8.97
N GLU A 78 11.92 -1.25 8.76
CA GLU A 78 12.27 0.07 9.29
C GLU A 78 11.69 1.20 8.43
N ALA A 79 11.54 0.97 7.15
CA ALA A 79 11.06 1.97 6.20
C ALA A 79 9.83 1.46 5.47
N GLY A 80 9.01 2.39 5.00
CA GLY A 80 7.84 2.11 4.19
C GLY A 80 7.64 3.17 3.13
N VAL A 81 6.55 3.07 2.42
CA VAL A 81 6.18 4.02 1.36
C VAL A 81 4.73 4.47 1.58
N HIS A 82 4.37 5.59 0.95
CA HIS A 82 3.03 6.17 1.09
C HIS A 82 2.03 5.56 0.12
N ALA A 83 2.49 5.09 -1.02
CA ALA A 83 1.64 4.52 -2.05
C ALA A 83 2.40 3.53 -2.91
N TRP A 84 1.64 2.68 -3.60
CA TRP A 84 2.17 1.66 -4.53
C TRP A 84 1.46 1.78 -5.86
N VAL A 85 2.18 1.47 -6.94
CA VAL A 85 1.61 1.28 -8.27
C VAL A 85 1.93 -0.15 -8.72
N GLY A 86 0.91 -0.89 -9.12
CA GLY A 86 1.09 -2.27 -9.55
C GLY A 86 -0.21 -2.88 -10.03
N LYS A 87 -0.22 -4.21 -10.17
CA LYS A 87 -1.37 -4.94 -10.70
C LYS A 87 -2.30 -5.42 -9.60
N LEU A 88 -3.60 -5.20 -9.81
CA LEU A 88 -4.67 -5.80 -9.03
C LEU A 88 -4.80 -7.29 -9.37
N ALA A 89 -5.68 -8.01 -8.65
CA ALA A 89 -5.98 -9.40 -8.93
C ALA A 89 -6.49 -9.62 -10.36
N SER A 90 -7.18 -8.61 -10.92
CA SER A 90 -7.67 -8.63 -12.31
C SER A 90 -6.58 -8.47 -13.36
N GLY A 91 -5.38 -8.07 -12.97
CA GLY A 91 -4.30 -7.71 -13.88
C GLY A 91 -4.30 -6.24 -14.29
N GLU A 92 -5.33 -5.49 -13.91
CA GLU A 92 -5.37 -4.04 -14.17
C GLU A 92 -4.36 -3.31 -13.30
N VAL A 93 -3.69 -2.30 -13.87
CA VAL A 93 -2.75 -1.47 -13.14
C VAL A 93 -3.51 -0.40 -12.34
N ALA A 94 -3.16 -0.30 -11.06
CA ALA A 94 -3.77 0.68 -10.17
C ALA A 94 -2.74 1.24 -9.21
N SER A 95 -3.02 2.42 -8.63
CA SER A 95 -2.25 2.93 -7.52
C SER A 95 -3.05 2.83 -6.22
N VAL A 96 -2.34 2.55 -5.13
CA VAL A 96 -2.94 2.34 -3.81
C VAL A 96 -2.18 3.18 -2.79
N GLN A 97 -2.89 4.04 -2.10
CA GLN A 97 -2.33 4.80 -0.97
C GLN A 97 -2.41 3.93 0.29
N VAL A 98 -1.29 3.76 0.97
CA VAL A 98 -1.19 2.88 2.14
C VAL A 98 -0.94 3.63 3.45
N GLY A 99 -0.72 4.92 3.38
CA GLY A 99 -0.55 5.78 4.55
C GLY A 99 -0.87 7.23 4.23
N ASP A 100 -1.06 8.03 5.27
CA ASP A 100 -1.29 9.46 5.10
C ASP A 100 -0.09 10.11 4.42
N TRP A 101 -0.33 11.06 3.51
CA TRP A 101 0.74 11.70 2.75
C TRP A 101 1.76 12.44 3.62
N ASP A 102 1.32 12.93 4.77
CA ASP A 102 2.21 13.62 5.73
C ASP A 102 2.88 12.67 6.73
N LYS A 103 2.79 11.36 6.54
CA LYS A 103 3.47 10.36 7.35
C LYS A 103 4.96 10.38 7.01
N LYS A 104 5.78 10.41 8.05
CA LYS A 104 7.24 10.54 7.90
C LYS A 104 7.89 9.29 7.29
#